data_4e528b2a8c28b27924cab21c719bd568
#
_entry.id   4e528b2a8c28b27924cab21c719bd568
#
_cell.length_a   1.000
_cell.length_b   1.000
_cell.length_c   1.000
_cell.angle_alpha   90.00
_cell.angle_beta   90.00
_cell.angle_gamma   90.00
#
_symmetry.space_group_name_H-M   'P 1'
#
loop_
_entity.id
_entity.type
_entity.pdbx_description
1 polymer ?
#
loop_
_entity_poly.entity_id
_entity_poly.type
_entity_poly.pdbx_seq_one_letter_code
_entity_poly.pdbx_strand_id
1 'polypeptide(L)'
;MPPNNMSIDSISATAFALMYGYPLTLYAQTFEPTLQAVGVNAIQHEESLSTQDLEVLVRPNVDTLYSKTAVDLSHADVVLSLPDVPTNRYYVVPFYDLYGNNFANLGTVINSPPGDYLITVAGDDEPGLLMLDKDNYGGSKYKGIIKSPTAYGGIMLRIVLENNTTDVDEVKAIQSQIKMTTVERVGEPIASALTLSLLGNGQISPAAFLLPFNFSVAQTTQTLQLLAQLNEANPPVERSNLDRINSMLAAAGINNGNYTAPAGLDYAQVYEIMSKEFMSLLNPSSHAFNQNGWFTLLPSMSGNFGIEYTARAYIAWFGYLQLADYVAAYPTYNDPALPVTAQVTMQLAANESYIMTFSGKPPVTGFWSLTAYDSTNYLVPNDLNRYALGDRSNLIYPDGTLIYADVDSDGAFSILIQPADVAPSSNWTNNWLPAPVGGGEFTVNLRWYGVTPALSNGSYVYPIVTKQGSIY
;
A
#
# COMPACT_ATOMS: atom_id res chain seq x y z
N MET A 1 20.73 1.75 44.63
CA MET A 1 20.95 0.57 43.77
C MET A 1 21.03 1.10 42.35
N PRO A 2 22.06 0.82 41.56
CA PRO A 2 22.07 1.20 40.16
C PRO A 2 20.92 0.48 39.45
N PRO A 3 20.28 1.08 38.43
CA PRO A 3 19.26 0.38 37.67
C PRO A 3 19.85 -0.86 37.02
N ASN A 4 19.17 -1.99 37.19
CA ASN A 4 19.49 -3.21 36.45
C ASN A 4 19.50 -2.88 34.97
N ASN A 5 20.67 -2.74 34.34
CA ASN A 5 20.84 -2.85 32.92
C ASN A 5 20.47 -4.30 32.54
N MET A 6 19.18 -4.56 32.32
CA MET A 6 18.82 -5.77 31.59
C MET A 6 19.41 -5.60 30.18
N SER A 7 20.40 -6.42 29.86
CA SER A 7 20.91 -6.51 28.50
C SER A 7 19.74 -6.87 27.58
N ILE A 8 19.56 -6.12 26.52
CA ILE A 8 18.55 -6.42 25.50
C ILE A 8 18.90 -7.80 24.93
N ASP A 9 17.92 -8.71 24.92
CA ASP A 9 18.11 -10.05 24.36
C ASP A 9 18.31 -9.95 22.84
N SER A 10 19.37 -10.58 22.34
CA SER A 10 19.78 -10.50 20.93
C SER A 10 18.76 -11.15 19.97
N ILE A 11 18.02 -12.16 20.42
CA ILE A 11 16.98 -12.81 19.59
C ILE A 11 15.81 -11.86 19.37
N SER A 12 15.27 -11.27 20.46
CA SER A 12 14.21 -10.27 20.39
C SER A 12 14.65 -9.01 19.63
N ALA A 13 15.89 -8.58 19.82
CA ALA A 13 16.47 -7.45 19.09
C ALA A 13 16.58 -7.73 17.59
N THR A 14 17.00 -8.94 17.21
CA THR A 14 17.10 -9.33 15.79
C THR A 14 15.72 -9.47 15.17
N ALA A 15 14.72 -10.02 15.85
CA ALA A 15 13.35 -10.07 15.39
C ALA A 15 12.79 -8.66 15.15
N PHE A 16 13.02 -7.74 16.10
CA PHE A 16 12.66 -6.33 15.93
C PHE A 16 13.37 -5.70 14.73
N ALA A 17 14.70 -5.84 14.63
CA ALA A 17 15.48 -5.27 13.54
C ALA A 17 15.03 -5.78 12.16
N LEU A 18 14.68 -7.08 12.08
CA LEU A 18 14.19 -7.67 10.84
C LEU A 18 12.80 -7.13 10.48
N MET A 19 11.86 -7.01 11.42
CA MET A 19 10.56 -6.37 11.18
C MET A 19 10.72 -4.87 10.81
N TYR A 20 11.60 -4.17 11.53
CA TYR A 20 11.87 -2.75 11.27
C TYR A 20 12.45 -2.52 9.87
N GLY A 21 13.39 -3.38 9.43
CA GLY A 21 14.08 -3.28 8.15
C GLY A 21 13.39 -3.96 6.97
N TYR A 22 12.41 -4.83 7.21
CA TYR A 22 11.75 -5.60 6.16
C TYR A 22 11.17 -4.72 5.02
N PRO A 23 10.53 -3.56 5.29
CA PRO A 23 10.04 -2.69 4.23
C PRO A 23 11.12 -2.22 3.25
N LEU A 24 12.40 -2.19 3.65
CA LEU A 24 13.50 -1.80 2.77
C LEU A 24 13.71 -2.78 1.61
N THR A 25 13.43 -4.07 1.84
CA THR A 25 13.49 -5.08 0.78
C THR A 25 12.42 -4.82 -0.27
N LEU A 26 11.23 -4.41 0.17
CA LEU A 26 10.11 -4.05 -0.71
C LEU A 26 10.37 -2.74 -1.44
N TYR A 27 11.00 -1.78 -0.76
CA TYR A 27 11.44 -0.53 -1.39
C TYR A 27 12.41 -0.83 -2.55
N ALA A 28 13.44 -1.62 -2.30
CA ALA A 28 14.40 -2.01 -3.33
C ALA A 28 13.67 -2.68 -4.52
N GLN A 29 12.88 -3.71 -4.28
CA GLN A 29 12.15 -4.43 -5.33
C GLN A 29 11.21 -3.52 -6.14
N THR A 30 10.56 -2.55 -5.48
CA THR A 30 9.58 -1.66 -6.13
C THR A 30 10.25 -0.55 -6.93
N PHE A 31 11.33 0.04 -6.41
CA PHE A 31 11.93 1.24 -6.98
C PHE A 31 13.25 1.01 -7.74
N GLU A 32 13.96 -0.12 -7.57
CA GLU A 32 15.13 -0.43 -8.40
C GLU A 32 14.80 -0.44 -9.90
N PRO A 33 13.70 -1.03 -10.39
CA PRO A 33 13.36 -0.97 -11.80
C PRO A 33 13.17 0.47 -12.31
N THR A 34 12.54 1.32 -11.51
CA THR A 34 12.35 2.74 -11.83
C THR A 34 13.68 3.49 -11.81
N LEU A 35 14.51 3.25 -10.79
CA LEU A 35 15.86 3.82 -10.69
C LEU A 35 16.74 3.41 -11.88
N GLN A 36 16.64 2.17 -12.32
CA GLN A 36 17.37 1.68 -13.50
C GLN A 36 16.87 2.30 -14.80
N ALA A 37 15.55 2.50 -14.93
CA ALA A 37 14.93 2.99 -16.17
C ALA A 37 15.13 4.50 -16.35
N VAL A 38 14.95 5.31 -15.31
CA VAL A 38 14.90 6.78 -15.42
C VAL A 38 15.81 7.52 -14.44
N GLY A 39 16.44 6.84 -13.49
CA GLY A 39 17.26 7.46 -12.45
C GLY A 39 16.44 7.96 -11.24
N VAL A 40 17.13 8.64 -10.30
CA VAL A 40 16.49 9.29 -9.14
C VAL A 40 15.79 10.58 -9.55
N ASN A 41 14.77 10.96 -8.80
CA ASN A 41 14.04 12.23 -8.99
C ASN A 41 13.50 12.41 -10.41
N ALA A 42 13.27 11.31 -11.12
CA ALA A 42 12.66 11.26 -12.44
C ALA A 42 11.43 10.36 -12.41
N ILE A 43 10.46 10.62 -13.27
CA ILE A 43 9.17 9.94 -13.25
C ILE A 43 9.15 8.86 -14.32
N GLN A 44 8.81 7.64 -13.92
CA GLN A 44 8.45 6.55 -14.81
C GLN A 44 6.93 6.40 -14.84
N HIS A 45 6.32 6.61 -16.00
CA HIS A 45 4.89 6.43 -16.20
C HIS A 45 4.59 5.00 -16.65
N GLU A 46 3.57 4.38 -16.05
CA GLU A 46 2.98 3.15 -16.57
C GLU A 46 1.94 3.51 -17.64
N GLU A 47 1.96 2.76 -18.74
CA GLU A 47 1.15 3.05 -19.93
C GLU A 47 -0.09 2.17 -20.06
N SER A 48 -0.24 1.18 -19.18
CA SER A 48 -1.36 0.22 -19.16
C SER A 48 -1.71 -0.18 -17.74
N LEU A 49 -2.95 -0.61 -17.55
CA LEU A 49 -3.36 -1.28 -16.31
C LEU A 49 -2.65 -2.62 -16.14
N SER A 50 -2.55 -3.06 -14.89
CA SER A 50 -2.08 -4.41 -14.57
C SER A 50 -3.03 -5.45 -15.16
N THR A 51 -2.45 -6.53 -15.70
CA THR A 51 -3.16 -7.70 -16.24
C THR A 51 -2.69 -8.97 -15.54
N GLN A 52 -3.37 -10.08 -15.78
CA GLN A 52 -2.97 -11.40 -15.26
C GLN A 52 -1.54 -11.83 -15.64
N ASP A 53 -0.99 -11.28 -16.71
CA ASP A 53 0.35 -11.62 -17.20
C ASP A 53 1.47 -10.80 -16.54
N LEU A 54 1.12 -9.84 -15.68
CA LEU A 54 2.05 -8.94 -14.99
C LEU A 54 2.18 -9.33 -13.51
N GLU A 55 3.07 -10.27 -13.23
CA GLU A 55 3.37 -10.74 -11.87
C GLU A 55 4.52 -9.94 -11.22
N VAL A 56 4.46 -8.61 -11.25
CA VAL A 56 5.53 -7.75 -10.70
C VAL A 56 5.26 -7.38 -9.24
N LEU A 57 4.02 -7.06 -8.91
CA LEU A 57 3.59 -6.72 -7.57
C LEU A 57 2.39 -7.57 -7.17
N VAL A 58 2.37 -8.03 -5.92
CA VAL A 58 1.20 -8.72 -5.36
C VAL A 58 0.04 -7.72 -5.20
N ARG A 59 -1.18 -8.22 -5.41
CA ARG A 59 -2.43 -7.45 -5.30
C ARG A 59 -2.43 -6.15 -6.10
N PRO A 60 -2.07 -6.21 -7.41
CA PRO A 60 -2.03 -5.03 -8.25
C PRO A 60 -3.40 -4.35 -8.32
N ASN A 61 -3.38 -3.02 -8.42
CA ASN A 61 -4.58 -2.23 -8.69
C ASN A 61 -4.85 -2.24 -10.21
N VAL A 62 -6.10 -2.40 -10.58
CA VAL A 62 -6.55 -2.41 -11.99
C VAL A 62 -7.43 -1.21 -12.34
N ASP A 63 -7.48 -0.20 -11.46
CA ASP A 63 -8.35 0.97 -11.60
C ASP A 63 -7.60 2.22 -12.05
N THR A 64 -6.28 2.28 -11.81
CA THR A 64 -5.47 3.51 -11.98
C THR A 64 -4.20 3.23 -12.77
N LEU A 65 -3.76 4.22 -13.58
CA LEU A 65 -2.39 4.23 -14.09
C LEU A 65 -1.44 4.83 -13.05
N TYR A 66 -0.28 4.21 -12.92
CA TYR A 66 0.76 4.63 -11.99
C TYR A 66 1.82 5.50 -12.64
N SER A 67 2.40 6.39 -11.83
CA SER A 67 3.64 7.07 -12.13
C SER A 67 4.55 6.96 -10.92
N LYS A 68 5.74 6.39 -11.10
CA LYS A 68 6.66 6.05 -10.01
C LYS A 68 7.90 6.93 -10.04
N THR A 69 8.43 7.21 -8.87
CA THR A 69 9.69 7.94 -8.69
C THR A 69 10.42 7.43 -7.47
N ALA A 70 11.69 7.05 -7.63
CA ALA A 70 12.62 6.90 -6.52
C ALA A 70 13.13 8.31 -6.14
N VAL A 71 12.79 8.77 -4.95
CA VAL A 71 13.15 10.11 -4.46
C VAL A 71 14.47 10.05 -3.72
N ASP A 72 15.40 10.93 -4.10
CA ASP A 72 16.69 11.12 -3.44
C ASP A 72 16.86 12.59 -3.05
N LEU A 73 16.80 12.85 -1.76
CA LEU A 73 17.00 14.19 -1.17
C LEU A 73 18.37 14.33 -0.51
N SER A 74 19.29 13.42 -0.75
CA SER A 74 20.62 13.44 -0.10
C SER A 74 21.45 14.67 -0.48
N HIS A 75 21.35 15.16 -1.71
CA HIS A 75 22.15 16.26 -2.23
C HIS A 75 21.34 17.50 -2.61
N ALA A 76 20.08 17.34 -2.96
CA ALA A 76 19.24 18.43 -3.47
C ALA A 76 17.80 18.27 -3.01
N ASP A 77 17.05 19.36 -3.02
CA ASP A 77 15.60 19.34 -2.92
C ASP A 77 14.98 19.05 -4.29
N VAL A 78 13.70 18.73 -4.32
CA VAL A 78 12.98 18.40 -5.55
C VAL A 78 11.71 19.21 -5.65
N VAL A 79 11.38 19.67 -6.83
CA VAL A 79 10.09 20.28 -7.15
C VAL A 79 9.27 19.31 -7.97
N LEU A 80 8.08 18.98 -7.49
CA LEU A 80 7.03 18.29 -8.25
C LEU A 80 6.05 19.32 -8.80
N SER A 81 5.92 19.38 -10.12
CA SER A 81 4.94 20.23 -10.81
C SER A 81 3.74 19.39 -11.21
N LEU A 82 2.56 19.73 -10.71
CA LEU A 82 1.29 19.07 -11.02
C LEU A 82 0.47 19.89 -12.01
N PRO A 83 -0.05 19.27 -13.08
CA PRO A 83 -0.99 19.93 -14.01
C PRO A 83 -2.37 20.11 -13.37
N ASP A 84 -3.22 20.83 -14.07
CA ASP A 84 -4.65 20.81 -13.77
C ASP A 84 -5.24 19.45 -14.15
N VAL A 85 -5.89 18.78 -13.20
CA VAL A 85 -6.57 17.51 -13.39
C VAL A 85 -8.08 17.78 -13.36
N PRO A 86 -8.88 17.26 -14.31
CA PRO A 86 -10.32 17.45 -14.31
C PRO A 86 -10.95 17.11 -12.95
N THR A 87 -11.83 17.94 -12.46
CA THR A 87 -12.41 17.84 -11.10
C THR A 87 -13.23 16.58 -10.85
N ASN A 88 -13.70 15.94 -11.92
CA ASN A 88 -14.40 14.65 -11.86
C ASN A 88 -13.45 13.45 -11.87
N ARG A 89 -12.14 13.64 -12.08
CA ARG A 89 -11.16 12.57 -12.15
C ARG A 89 -10.39 12.45 -10.82
N TYR A 90 -10.52 11.32 -10.17
CA TYR A 90 -9.75 11.05 -8.97
C TYR A 90 -8.27 10.85 -9.29
N TYR A 91 -7.42 11.51 -8.50
CA TYR A 91 -5.99 11.24 -8.48
C TYR A 91 -5.44 11.40 -7.07
N VAL A 92 -4.33 10.74 -6.80
CA VAL A 92 -3.56 10.87 -5.56
C VAL A 92 -2.07 10.78 -5.84
N VAL A 93 -1.32 11.63 -5.16
CA VAL A 93 0.16 11.66 -5.15
C VAL A 93 0.62 11.36 -3.73
N PRO A 94 0.77 10.10 -3.37
CA PRO A 94 1.27 9.69 -2.07
C PRO A 94 2.79 9.82 -2.02
N PHE A 95 3.29 10.36 -0.91
CA PHE A 95 4.70 10.43 -0.58
C PHE A 95 4.98 9.41 0.50
N TYR A 96 5.92 8.53 0.21
CA TYR A 96 6.36 7.47 1.10
C TYR A 96 7.79 7.72 1.54
N ASP A 97 8.05 7.55 2.83
CA ASP A 97 9.42 7.49 3.32
C ASP A 97 10.09 6.18 2.87
N LEU A 98 11.37 6.02 3.18
CA LEU A 98 12.14 4.81 2.80
C LEU A 98 11.54 3.51 3.36
N TYR A 99 10.81 3.59 4.48
CA TYR A 99 10.20 2.44 5.14
C TYR A 99 8.74 2.20 4.73
N GLY A 100 8.21 2.98 3.79
CA GLY A 100 6.86 2.83 3.27
C GLY A 100 5.77 3.49 4.11
N ASN A 101 6.10 4.40 5.04
CA ASN A 101 5.09 5.25 5.67
C ASN A 101 4.58 6.27 4.65
N ASN A 102 3.26 6.33 4.45
CA ASN A 102 2.61 7.37 3.68
C ASN A 102 2.46 8.64 4.52
N PHE A 103 3.48 9.48 4.55
CA PHE A 103 3.59 10.63 5.44
C PHE A 103 2.94 11.91 4.89
N ALA A 104 2.67 11.97 3.58
CA ALA A 104 2.01 13.10 2.94
C ALA A 104 1.26 12.65 1.68
N ASN A 105 0.24 13.40 1.30
CA ASN A 105 -0.53 13.17 0.08
C ASN A 105 -0.90 14.49 -0.58
N LEU A 106 -0.96 14.51 -1.93
CA LEU A 106 -1.62 15.52 -2.74
C LEU A 106 -2.73 14.85 -3.54
N GLY A 107 -3.60 15.64 -4.15
CA GLY A 107 -4.65 15.15 -5.04
C GLY A 107 -6.06 15.47 -4.60
N THR A 108 -7.01 14.69 -5.07
CA THR A 108 -8.46 14.94 -4.95
C THR A 108 -8.92 15.07 -3.49
N VAL A 109 -8.51 14.15 -2.60
CA VAL A 109 -8.94 14.16 -1.19
C VAL A 109 -8.43 15.37 -0.43
N ILE A 110 -7.22 15.85 -0.77
CA ILE A 110 -6.58 17.01 -0.16
C ILE A 110 -7.01 18.32 -0.84
N ASN A 111 -7.70 18.22 -1.98
CA ASN A 111 -8.05 19.36 -2.82
C ASN A 111 -6.82 20.21 -3.19
N SER A 112 -5.76 19.53 -3.65
CA SER A 112 -4.48 20.17 -3.96
C SER A 112 -4.57 20.97 -5.27
N PRO A 113 -4.27 22.28 -5.28
CA PRO A 113 -4.30 23.07 -6.51
C PRO A 113 -3.15 22.65 -7.45
N PRO A 114 -3.30 22.82 -8.79
CA PRO A 114 -2.20 22.65 -9.73
C PRO A 114 -1.06 23.63 -9.44
N GLY A 115 0.17 23.21 -9.76
CA GLY A 115 1.38 24.03 -9.61
C GLY A 115 2.53 23.28 -8.97
N ASP A 116 3.51 24.03 -8.47
CA ASP A 116 4.77 23.51 -7.96
C ASP A 116 4.71 23.23 -6.46
N TYR A 117 5.24 22.08 -6.05
CA TYR A 117 5.38 21.64 -4.67
C TYR A 117 6.85 21.33 -4.39
N LEU A 118 7.41 21.93 -3.33
CA LEU A 118 8.79 21.66 -2.91
C LEU A 118 8.82 20.40 -2.03
N ILE A 119 9.70 19.46 -2.34
CA ILE A 119 9.98 18.28 -1.53
C ILE A 119 11.36 18.48 -0.91
N THR A 120 11.45 18.46 0.41
CA THR A 120 12.68 18.63 1.17
C THR A 120 12.73 17.68 2.37
N VAL A 121 13.88 17.52 2.99
CA VAL A 121 13.99 16.75 4.24
C VAL A 121 13.46 17.58 5.40
N ALA A 122 12.70 16.96 6.30
CA ALA A 122 12.11 17.61 7.46
C ALA A 122 13.16 18.19 8.44
N GLY A 123 14.33 17.54 8.57
CA GLY A 123 15.30 17.91 9.58
C GLY A 123 14.71 17.77 11.00
N ASP A 124 14.65 18.86 11.74
CA ASP A 124 14.04 18.93 13.07
C ASP A 124 12.55 19.30 13.04
N ASP A 125 12.01 19.62 11.85
CA ASP A 125 10.60 19.92 11.67
C ASP A 125 9.74 18.64 11.64
N GLU A 126 8.43 18.79 11.88
CA GLU A 126 7.47 17.70 11.71
C GLU A 126 7.37 17.28 10.23
N PRO A 127 7.49 15.98 9.90
CA PRO A 127 7.26 15.49 8.56
C PRO A 127 5.80 15.67 8.10
N GLY A 128 5.59 15.86 6.82
CA GLY A 128 4.26 15.96 6.25
C GLY A 128 4.12 17.04 5.19
N LEU A 129 2.89 17.38 4.89
CA LEU A 129 2.51 18.41 3.93
C LEU A 129 2.18 19.72 4.63
N LEU A 130 2.87 20.78 4.28
CA LEU A 130 2.52 22.15 4.61
C LEU A 130 1.95 22.84 3.37
N MET A 131 0.62 23.03 3.32
CA MET A 131 0.02 23.83 2.25
C MET A 131 0.31 25.32 2.47
N LEU A 132 0.72 26.00 1.42
CA LEU A 132 0.99 27.42 1.43
C LEU A 132 -0.22 28.18 0.84
N ASP A 133 -0.92 28.92 1.69
CA ASP A 133 -2.00 29.79 1.30
C ASP A 133 -1.52 31.26 1.17
N LYS A 134 -2.43 32.16 0.79
CA LYS A 134 -2.07 33.56 0.57
C LYS A 134 -1.57 34.27 1.84
N ASP A 135 -1.98 33.79 3.01
CA ASP A 135 -1.69 34.42 4.29
C ASP A 135 -0.34 33.97 4.87
N ASN A 136 0.07 32.72 4.61
CA ASN A 136 1.37 32.17 5.04
C ASN A 136 2.41 32.06 3.91
N TYR A 137 2.09 32.58 2.73
CA TYR A 137 2.83 32.33 1.49
C TYR A 137 4.18 33.07 1.41
N GLY A 138 4.37 34.20 2.15
CA GLY A 138 5.63 34.95 2.20
C GLY A 138 6.29 35.27 0.86
N GLY A 139 5.53 35.22 -0.27
CA GLY A 139 6.06 35.37 -1.63
C GLY A 139 6.64 34.06 -2.23
N SER A 140 6.43 32.92 -1.60
CA SER A 140 6.85 31.62 -2.17
C SER A 140 6.17 31.33 -3.51
N LYS A 141 6.90 30.78 -4.47
CA LYS A 141 6.35 30.30 -5.75
C LYS A 141 5.64 28.94 -5.63
N TYR A 142 5.84 28.24 -4.50
CA TYR A 142 5.30 26.90 -4.30
C TYR A 142 3.89 26.94 -3.73
N LYS A 143 3.09 25.93 -4.08
CA LYS A 143 1.74 25.70 -3.53
C LYS A 143 1.77 24.99 -2.18
N GLY A 144 2.85 24.26 -1.91
CA GLY A 144 3.08 23.57 -0.65
C GLY A 144 4.50 23.06 -0.54
N ILE A 145 4.85 22.63 0.68
CA ILE A 145 6.13 22.01 1.01
C ILE A 145 5.86 20.65 1.60
N ILE A 146 6.48 19.63 1.02
CA ILE A 146 6.46 18.25 1.51
C ILE A 146 7.76 18.01 2.26
N LYS A 147 7.68 17.81 3.58
CA LYS A 147 8.82 17.57 4.47
C LYS A 147 8.97 16.08 4.68
N SER A 148 9.98 15.46 4.03
CA SER A 148 10.27 14.03 4.13
C SER A 148 10.97 13.69 5.45
N PRO A 149 10.56 12.64 6.17
CA PRO A 149 11.28 12.18 7.37
C PRO A 149 12.64 11.54 7.05
N THR A 150 12.85 11.10 5.80
CA THR A 150 14.03 10.34 5.36
C THR A 150 14.72 11.00 4.16
N ALA A 151 16.02 10.72 3.99
CA ALA A 151 16.79 11.20 2.84
C ALA A 151 16.33 10.57 1.53
N TYR A 152 15.84 9.32 1.57
CA TYR A 152 15.31 8.61 0.41
C TYR A 152 13.84 8.27 0.65
N GLY A 153 13.09 8.15 -0.44
CA GLY A 153 11.68 7.80 -0.38
C GLY A 153 11.14 7.44 -1.75
N GLY A 154 9.82 7.42 -1.87
CA GLY A 154 9.16 7.12 -3.13
C GLY A 154 7.85 7.87 -3.32
N ILE A 155 7.51 8.06 -4.58
CA ILE A 155 6.19 8.55 -4.99
C ILE A 155 5.56 7.48 -5.87
N MET A 156 4.29 7.15 -5.63
CA MET A 156 3.51 6.26 -6.48
C MET A 156 2.17 6.94 -6.81
N LEU A 157 2.24 7.94 -7.67
CA LEU A 157 1.09 8.69 -8.15
C LEU A 157 0.11 7.77 -8.88
N ARG A 158 -1.18 7.98 -8.68
CA ARG A 158 -2.27 7.19 -9.24
C ARG A 158 -3.32 8.12 -9.84
N ILE A 159 -3.72 7.86 -11.08
CA ILE A 159 -4.80 8.56 -11.77
C ILE A 159 -5.83 7.52 -12.21
N VAL A 160 -7.08 7.69 -11.81
CA VAL A 160 -8.15 6.74 -12.12
C VAL A 160 -8.52 6.75 -13.61
N LEU A 161 -8.83 5.58 -14.15
CA LEU A 161 -9.51 5.42 -15.43
C LEU A 161 -11.03 5.45 -15.20
N GLU A 162 -11.72 6.41 -15.79
CA GLU A 162 -13.18 6.58 -15.64
C GLU A 162 -13.97 5.54 -16.45
N ASN A 163 -13.46 5.17 -17.61
CA ASN A 163 -14.11 4.28 -18.56
C ASN A 163 -13.32 2.98 -18.80
N ASN A 164 -12.74 2.43 -17.78
CA ASN A 164 -11.94 1.19 -17.75
C ASN A 164 -10.73 1.17 -18.69
N THR A 165 -10.88 1.41 -19.97
CA THR A 165 -9.78 1.35 -20.95
C THR A 165 -9.86 2.38 -22.04
N THR A 166 -11.00 3.09 -22.20
CA THR A 166 -11.20 4.00 -23.33
C THR A 166 -10.61 5.38 -23.12
N ASP A 167 -10.29 5.76 -21.88
CA ASP A 167 -9.70 7.04 -21.49
C ASP A 167 -8.23 6.97 -21.08
N VAL A 168 -7.54 5.89 -21.44
CA VAL A 168 -6.09 5.71 -21.18
C VAL A 168 -5.26 6.85 -21.75
N ASP A 169 -5.58 7.30 -22.97
CA ASP A 169 -4.85 8.39 -23.65
C ASP A 169 -5.05 9.75 -22.94
N GLU A 170 -6.21 9.99 -22.35
CA GLU A 170 -6.44 11.17 -21.52
C GLU A 170 -5.59 11.15 -20.24
N VAL A 171 -5.51 10.00 -19.57
CA VAL A 171 -4.67 9.85 -18.39
C VAL A 171 -3.19 10.00 -18.74
N LYS A 172 -2.73 9.43 -19.87
CA LYS A 172 -1.36 9.63 -20.37
C LYS A 172 -1.07 11.09 -20.69
N ALA A 173 -2.03 11.83 -21.24
CA ALA A 173 -1.90 13.26 -21.49
C ALA A 173 -1.72 14.06 -20.18
N ILE A 174 -2.38 13.66 -19.09
CA ILE A 174 -2.18 14.24 -17.76
C ILE A 174 -0.79 13.85 -17.22
N GLN A 175 -0.43 12.57 -17.28
CA GLN A 175 0.87 12.07 -16.82
C GLN A 175 2.04 12.80 -17.49
N SER A 176 1.98 13.04 -18.80
CA SER A 176 3.04 13.72 -19.57
C SER A 176 3.31 15.16 -19.13
N GLN A 177 2.37 15.79 -18.44
CA GLN A 177 2.51 17.15 -17.90
C GLN A 177 3.10 17.19 -16.49
N ILE A 178 3.15 16.07 -15.79
CA ILE A 178 3.74 15.97 -14.46
C ILE A 178 5.26 16.01 -14.61
N LYS A 179 5.92 16.89 -13.86
CA LYS A 179 7.38 17.08 -13.96
C LYS A 179 8.02 17.06 -12.59
N MET A 180 9.26 16.58 -12.58
CA MET A 180 10.14 16.72 -11.42
C MET A 180 11.42 17.43 -11.83
N THR A 181 11.89 18.34 -10.99
CA THR A 181 13.14 19.07 -11.18
C THR A 181 13.88 19.18 -9.86
N THR A 182 15.21 19.04 -9.91
CA THR A 182 16.06 19.22 -8.74
C THR A 182 16.29 20.69 -8.47
N VAL A 183 16.38 21.05 -7.18
CA VAL A 183 16.74 22.39 -6.71
C VAL A 183 17.96 22.24 -5.82
N GLU A 184 19.01 22.95 -6.15
CA GLU A 184 20.26 22.94 -5.38
C GLU A 184 20.00 23.32 -3.93
N ARG A 185 20.49 22.52 -3.00
CA ARG A 185 20.48 22.81 -1.57
C ARG A 185 21.82 23.38 -1.16
N VAL A 186 21.77 24.46 -0.37
CA VAL A 186 22.98 25.04 0.19
C VAL A 186 23.40 24.20 1.40
N GLY A 187 24.64 23.73 1.43
CA GLY A 187 25.22 22.94 2.50
C GLY A 187 25.82 21.61 2.04
N GLU A 188 26.31 20.83 2.99
CA GLU A 188 26.88 19.52 2.71
C GLU A 188 25.76 18.48 2.43
N PRO A 189 26.03 17.47 1.61
CA PRO A 189 25.12 16.35 1.44
C PRO A 189 24.78 15.69 2.79
N ILE A 190 23.53 15.33 2.97
CA ILE A 190 23.04 14.67 4.21
C ILE A 190 23.24 13.16 4.20
N ALA A 191 23.47 12.58 3.03
CA ALA A 191 23.73 11.16 2.80
C ALA A 191 24.47 10.94 1.48
N SER A 192 24.90 9.73 1.23
CA SER A 192 25.36 9.31 -0.10
C SER A 192 24.21 9.33 -1.11
N ALA A 193 24.49 9.47 -2.40
CA ALA A 193 23.46 9.38 -3.43
C ALA A 193 22.81 7.97 -3.45
N LEU A 194 21.51 7.93 -3.69
CA LEU A 194 20.78 6.68 -3.87
C LEU A 194 21.21 6.01 -5.19
N THR A 195 21.73 4.80 -5.09
CA THR A 195 22.21 4.03 -6.24
C THR A 195 21.66 2.61 -6.22
N LEU A 196 21.67 1.93 -7.37
CA LEU A 196 21.34 0.51 -7.45
C LEU A 196 22.22 -0.34 -6.52
N SER A 197 23.51 0.01 -6.42
CA SER A 197 24.45 -0.70 -5.52
C SER A 197 24.05 -0.59 -4.06
N LEU A 198 23.54 0.57 -3.63
CA LEU A 198 23.07 0.79 -2.27
C LEU A 198 21.81 -0.03 -1.96
N LEU A 199 20.99 -0.30 -2.96
CA LEU A 199 19.79 -1.13 -2.85
C LEU A 199 20.02 -2.63 -3.09
N GLY A 200 21.24 -3.05 -3.44
CA GLY A 200 21.59 -4.47 -3.61
C GLY A 200 21.66 -4.97 -5.05
N ASN A 201 21.61 -4.09 -6.08
CA ASN A 201 21.74 -4.42 -7.51
C ASN A 201 20.77 -5.50 -8.00
N GLY A 202 19.51 -5.48 -7.61
CA GLY A 202 18.51 -6.46 -8.03
C GLY A 202 18.67 -7.85 -7.40
N GLN A 203 19.56 -8.01 -6.40
CA GLN A 203 19.79 -9.31 -5.75
C GLN A 203 18.82 -9.63 -4.62
N ILE A 204 17.92 -8.69 -4.29
CA ILE A 204 16.89 -8.93 -3.29
C ILE A 204 15.84 -9.85 -3.86
N SER A 205 15.76 -11.06 -3.30
CA SER A 205 14.92 -12.13 -3.84
C SER A 205 13.42 -11.85 -3.72
N PRO A 206 12.64 -11.93 -4.82
CA PRO A 206 11.18 -11.86 -4.78
C PRO A 206 10.53 -12.96 -3.91
N ALA A 207 11.23 -14.05 -3.63
CA ALA A 207 10.73 -15.17 -2.80
C ALA A 207 10.36 -14.74 -1.36
N ALA A 208 10.80 -13.57 -0.90
CA ALA A 208 10.34 -12.98 0.36
C ALA A 208 8.83 -12.66 0.38
N PHE A 209 8.15 -12.64 -0.77
CA PHE A 209 6.72 -12.38 -0.88
C PHE A 209 5.82 -13.59 -0.63
N LEU A 210 6.32 -14.82 -0.78
CA LEU A 210 5.46 -15.99 -0.92
C LEU A 210 4.95 -16.58 0.39
N LEU A 211 5.63 -16.39 1.53
CA LEU A 211 5.16 -16.84 2.85
C LEU A 211 5.70 -15.92 3.94
N PRO A 212 4.86 -15.45 4.88
CA PRO A 212 5.37 -14.78 6.06
C PRO A 212 6.26 -15.78 6.80
N PHE A 213 7.48 -15.37 7.15
CA PHE A 213 8.36 -16.10 8.06
C PHE A 213 9.16 -17.29 7.50
N ASN A 214 9.12 -17.56 6.21
CA ASN A 214 9.99 -18.57 5.61
C ASN A 214 11.27 -17.93 5.04
N PHE A 215 11.88 -17.02 5.82
CA PHE A 215 13.16 -16.43 5.46
C PHE A 215 14.28 -17.47 5.54
N SER A 216 15.11 -17.53 4.52
CA SER A 216 16.42 -18.15 4.69
C SER A 216 17.33 -17.24 5.52
N VAL A 217 18.34 -17.83 6.15
CA VAL A 217 19.37 -17.05 6.86
C VAL A 217 20.06 -16.04 5.93
N ALA A 218 20.20 -16.36 4.66
CA ALA A 218 20.75 -15.45 3.64
C ALA A 218 19.88 -14.22 3.41
N GLN A 219 18.57 -14.40 3.27
CA GLN A 219 17.61 -13.29 3.11
C GLN A 219 17.55 -12.41 4.35
N THR A 220 17.55 -13.03 5.54
CA THR A 220 17.63 -12.30 6.82
C THR A 220 18.88 -11.45 6.90
N THR A 221 20.04 -12.04 6.60
CA THR A 221 21.33 -11.33 6.59
C THR A 221 21.31 -10.16 5.59
N GLN A 222 20.77 -10.38 4.40
CA GLN A 222 20.65 -9.35 3.36
C GLN A 222 19.77 -8.20 3.82
N THR A 223 18.59 -8.47 4.41
CA THR A 223 17.69 -7.44 4.95
C THR A 223 18.36 -6.62 6.06
N LEU A 224 19.04 -7.29 6.99
CA LEU A 224 19.72 -6.63 8.12
C LEU A 224 20.97 -5.83 7.67
N GLN A 225 21.68 -6.30 6.63
CA GLN A 225 22.77 -5.54 6.03
C GLN A 225 22.26 -4.30 5.29
N LEU A 226 21.15 -4.42 4.54
CA LEU A 226 20.50 -3.28 3.89
C LEU A 226 20.05 -2.24 4.92
N LEU A 227 19.43 -2.69 6.02
CA LEU A 227 19.06 -1.82 7.14
C LEU A 227 20.29 -1.14 7.73
N ALA A 228 21.37 -1.87 7.97
CA ALA A 228 22.61 -1.30 8.53
C ALA A 228 23.16 -0.15 7.66
N GLN A 229 23.10 -0.29 6.35
CA GLN A 229 23.60 0.71 5.39
C GLN A 229 22.71 1.96 5.29
N LEU A 230 21.40 1.79 5.50
CA LEU A 230 20.43 2.84 5.20
C LEU A 230 19.92 3.59 6.44
N ASN A 231 19.96 2.98 7.64
CA ASN A 231 19.25 3.52 8.82
C ASN A 231 19.77 4.88 9.31
N GLU A 232 21.07 5.17 9.18
CA GLU A 232 21.67 6.38 9.71
C GLU A 232 21.12 7.67 9.06
N ALA A 233 21.01 7.66 7.74
CA ALA A 233 20.46 8.79 6.95
C ALA A 233 18.93 8.78 6.87
N ASN A 234 18.30 7.72 7.36
CA ASN A 234 16.86 7.50 7.26
C ASN A 234 16.29 7.09 8.62
N PRO A 235 16.22 8.04 9.56
CA PRO A 235 15.68 7.77 10.90
C PRO A 235 14.16 7.53 10.85
N PRO A 236 13.57 7.01 11.96
CA PRO A 236 12.14 6.78 12.05
C PRO A 236 11.36 8.10 11.91
N VAL A 237 10.13 8.02 11.40
CA VAL A 237 9.21 9.16 11.33
C VAL A 237 8.98 9.77 12.72
N GLU A 238 8.85 8.91 13.74
CA GLU A 238 8.76 9.32 15.16
C GLU A 238 10.14 9.41 15.77
N ARG A 239 10.76 10.60 15.76
CA ARG A 239 12.11 10.85 16.25
C ARG A 239 12.28 10.52 17.74
N SER A 240 11.23 10.63 18.55
CA SER A 240 11.26 10.26 19.97
C SER A 240 11.62 8.79 20.23
N ASN A 241 11.50 7.93 19.22
CA ASN A 241 11.84 6.52 19.30
C ASN A 241 13.27 6.17 18.86
N LEU A 242 14.06 7.15 18.42
CA LEU A 242 15.36 6.94 17.80
C LEU A 242 16.33 6.20 18.72
N ASP A 243 16.46 6.62 20.00
CA ASP A 243 17.37 5.99 20.97
C ASP A 243 17.02 4.54 21.25
N ARG A 244 15.71 4.23 21.36
CA ARG A 244 15.24 2.86 21.53
C ARG A 244 15.58 2.02 20.31
N ILE A 245 15.33 2.53 19.10
CA ILE A 245 15.63 1.83 17.84
C ILE A 245 17.13 1.56 17.76
N ASN A 246 17.97 2.57 17.95
CA ASN A 246 19.42 2.42 17.91
C ASN A 246 19.92 1.37 18.91
N SER A 247 19.35 1.33 20.12
CA SER A 247 19.68 0.32 21.13
C SER A 247 19.29 -1.10 20.68
N MET A 248 18.12 -1.25 20.06
CA MET A 248 17.68 -2.54 19.52
C MET A 248 18.53 -2.97 18.33
N LEU A 249 18.85 -2.06 17.40
CA LEU A 249 19.70 -2.35 16.25
C LEU A 249 21.10 -2.76 16.66
N ALA A 250 21.70 -2.06 17.64
CA ALA A 250 23.01 -2.41 18.18
C ALA A 250 23.01 -3.82 18.82
N ALA A 251 21.97 -4.16 19.60
CA ALA A 251 21.82 -5.48 20.21
C ALA A 251 21.57 -6.59 19.17
N ALA A 252 20.96 -6.24 18.01
CA ALA A 252 20.81 -7.13 16.87
C ALA A 252 22.11 -7.32 16.07
N GLY A 253 23.19 -6.59 16.38
CA GLY A 253 24.45 -6.65 15.67
C GLY A 253 24.61 -5.67 14.52
N ILE A 254 23.77 -4.61 14.46
CA ILE A 254 23.87 -3.53 13.48
C ILE A 254 24.65 -2.37 14.09
N ASN A 255 25.83 -2.10 13.53
CA ASN A 255 26.71 -1.04 14.01
C ASN A 255 27.50 -0.44 12.83
N ASN A 256 27.61 0.89 12.79
CA ASN A 256 28.44 1.62 11.81
C ASN A 256 28.26 1.14 10.36
N GLY A 257 27.03 1.02 9.92
CA GLY A 257 26.70 0.64 8.53
C GLY A 257 26.89 -0.86 8.21
N ASN A 258 27.16 -1.70 9.20
CA ASN A 258 27.40 -3.13 9.01
C ASN A 258 26.53 -3.98 9.94
N TYR A 259 26.15 -5.15 9.44
CA TYR A 259 25.50 -6.19 10.23
C TYR A 259 26.47 -7.35 10.52
N THR A 260 26.56 -7.74 11.77
CA THR A 260 27.25 -8.96 12.21
C THR A 260 26.34 -9.73 13.13
N ALA A 261 25.98 -10.95 12.74
CA ALA A 261 25.07 -11.77 13.55
C ALA A 261 25.63 -11.99 14.96
N PRO A 262 24.83 -11.78 16.02
CA PRO A 262 25.21 -12.10 17.37
C PRO A 262 25.66 -13.58 17.52
N ALA A 263 26.66 -13.85 18.34
CA ALA A 263 27.15 -15.20 18.54
C ALA A 263 26.03 -16.11 19.10
N GLY A 264 25.82 -17.26 18.46
CA GLY A 264 24.81 -18.24 18.88
C GLY A 264 23.36 -17.83 18.60
N LEU A 265 23.13 -16.86 17.69
CA LEU A 265 21.79 -16.42 17.30
C LEU A 265 20.95 -17.60 16.76
N ASP A 266 19.80 -17.85 17.37
CA ASP A 266 18.81 -18.84 16.92
C ASP A 266 17.77 -18.19 16.00
N TYR A 267 17.94 -18.36 14.69
CA TYR A 267 17.03 -17.81 13.69
C TYR A 267 15.61 -18.40 13.76
N ALA A 268 15.45 -19.65 14.22
CA ALA A 268 14.13 -20.23 14.36
C ALA A 268 13.31 -19.48 15.43
N GLN A 269 13.93 -19.12 16.55
CA GLN A 269 13.29 -18.31 17.58
C GLN A 269 13.01 -16.87 17.09
N VAL A 270 13.90 -16.28 16.28
CA VAL A 270 13.66 -14.97 15.65
C VAL A 270 12.37 -15.02 14.83
N TYR A 271 12.21 -16.03 13.98
CA TYR A 271 11.01 -16.16 13.11
C TYR A 271 9.74 -16.51 13.89
N GLU A 272 9.86 -17.26 14.99
CA GLU A 272 8.74 -17.53 15.89
C GLU A 272 8.21 -16.24 16.54
N ILE A 273 9.11 -15.36 17.00
CA ILE A 273 8.72 -14.05 17.54
C ILE A 273 8.00 -13.21 16.46
N MET A 274 8.58 -13.11 15.28
CA MET A 274 7.95 -12.36 14.16
C MET A 274 6.58 -12.91 13.83
N SER A 275 6.42 -14.23 13.74
CA SER A 275 5.16 -14.89 13.46
C SER A 275 4.11 -14.54 14.52
N LYS A 276 4.47 -14.60 15.78
CA LYS A 276 3.59 -14.26 16.90
C LYS A 276 3.16 -12.79 16.87
N GLU A 277 4.08 -11.88 16.58
CA GLU A 277 3.78 -10.45 16.46
C GLU A 277 2.80 -10.17 15.31
N PHE A 278 3.02 -10.75 14.15
CA PHE A 278 2.11 -10.58 13.01
C PHE A 278 0.73 -11.18 13.26
N MET A 279 0.67 -12.36 13.89
CA MET A 279 -0.62 -12.97 14.27
C MET A 279 -1.39 -12.13 15.29
N SER A 280 -0.71 -11.32 16.09
CA SER A 280 -1.35 -10.41 17.04
C SER A 280 -2.19 -9.32 16.35
N LEU A 281 -1.84 -8.94 15.11
CA LEU A 281 -2.60 -7.97 14.31
C LEU A 281 -3.98 -8.50 13.88
N LEU A 282 -4.17 -9.82 13.89
CA LEU A 282 -5.45 -10.44 13.58
C LEU A 282 -6.40 -10.47 14.79
N ASN A 283 -5.94 -10.06 15.96
CA ASN A 283 -6.80 -9.93 17.14
C ASN A 283 -7.77 -8.75 16.99
N PRO A 284 -9.03 -8.87 17.44
CA PRO A 284 -10.01 -7.78 17.36
C PRO A 284 -9.56 -6.47 18.01
N SER A 285 -8.64 -6.53 19.00
CA SER A 285 -8.06 -5.33 19.63
C SER A 285 -7.22 -4.46 18.70
N SER A 286 -6.73 -5.02 17.59
CA SER A 286 -5.98 -4.32 16.54
C SER A 286 -6.89 -3.80 15.41
N HIS A 287 -8.20 -4.01 15.52
CA HIS A 287 -9.16 -3.63 14.49
C HIS A 287 -9.88 -2.33 14.88
N ALA A 288 -9.88 -1.37 13.96
CA ALA A 288 -10.73 -0.17 14.08
C ALA A 288 -12.19 -0.49 13.82
N PHE A 289 -12.44 -1.56 13.06
CA PHE A 289 -13.73 -1.93 12.57
C PHE A 289 -13.79 -3.46 12.39
N ASN A 290 -14.92 -4.06 12.81
CA ASN A 290 -15.21 -5.47 12.59
C ASN A 290 -16.73 -5.65 12.44
N GLN A 291 -17.21 -5.90 11.22
CA GLN A 291 -18.63 -6.06 10.91
C GLN A 291 -18.82 -7.05 9.75
N ASN A 292 -19.73 -7.99 9.90
CA ASN A 292 -20.07 -8.97 8.84
C ASN A 292 -18.89 -9.77 8.29
N GLY A 293 -17.84 -10.03 9.10
CA GLY A 293 -16.61 -10.68 8.64
C GLY A 293 -15.57 -9.73 8.01
N TRP A 294 -15.90 -8.46 7.81
CA TRP A 294 -14.96 -7.43 7.37
C TRP A 294 -14.29 -6.77 8.55
N PHE A 295 -13.02 -6.44 8.39
CA PHE A 295 -12.27 -5.63 9.34
C PHE A 295 -11.28 -4.70 8.66
N THR A 296 -10.90 -3.63 9.35
CA THR A 296 -9.76 -2.78 9.04
C THR A 296 -8.86 -2.70 10.26
N LEU A 297 -7.56 -2.54 10.07
CA LEU A 297 -6.64 -2.23 11.15
C LEU A 297 -6.91 -0.82 11.71
N LEU A 298 -6.42 -0.57 12.93
CA LEU A 298 -6.49 0.77 13.52
C LEU A 298 -5.82 1.81 12.60
N PRO A 299 -6.29 3.07 12.61
CA PRO A 299 -5.69 4.14 11.80
C PRO A 299 -4.18 4.28 11.97
N SER A 300 -3.67 4.14 13.21
CA SER A 300 -2.23 4.14 13.50
C SER A 300 -1.46 2.96 12.89
N MET A 301 -2.18 1.94 12.42
CA MET A 301 -1.61 0.75 11.76
C MET A 301 -1.88 0.73 10.26
N SER A 302 -2.26 1.88 9.66
CA SER A 302 -2.69 1.98 8.26
C SER A 302 -2.00 3.14 7.55
N GLY A 303 -1.12 2.83 6.61
CA GLY A 303 -0.43 3.77 5.73
C GLY A 303 0.66 4.60 6.40
N ASN A 304 0.34 5.42 7.41
CA ASN A 304 1.34 6.07 8.25
C ASN A 304 1.39 5.40 9.62
N PHE A 305 2.40 4.59 9.83
CA PHE A 305 2.46 3.64 10.95
C PHE A 305 3.07 4.21 12.23
N GLY A 306 3.70 5.40 12.20
CA GLY A 306 4.34 5.99 13.36
C GLY A 306 5.33 5.02 14.04
N ILE A 307 4.95 4.50 15.22
CA ILE A 307 5.75 3.53 15.99
C ILE A 307 5.28 2.07 15.83
N GLU A 308 4.23 1.83 15.06
CA GLU A 308 3.64 0.50 14.84
C GLU A 308 4.44 -0.32 13.80
N TYR A 309 5.70 -0.62 14.13
CA TYR A 309 6.65 -1.26 13.21
C TYR A 309 6.23 -2.67 12.78
N THR A 310 5.52 -3.40 13.65
CA THR A 310 4.95 -4.71 13.31
C THR A 310 3.88 -4.57 12.22
N ALA A 311 2.95 -3.62 12.37
CA ALA A 311 1.93 -3.36 11.36
C ALA A 311 2.56 -2.89 10.03
N ARG A 312 3.59 -2.03 10.10
CA ARG A 312 4.34 -1.57 8.92
C ARG A 312 4.98 -2.75 8.17
N ALA A 313 5.64 -3.67 8.88
CA ALA A 313 6.23 -4.85 8.28
C ALA A 313 5.17 -5.81 7.70
N TYR A 314 4.06 -6.00 8.40
CA TYR A 314 2.93 -6.81 7.94
C TYR A 314 2.32 -6.23 6.65
N ILE A 315 2.06 -4.93 6.62
CA ILE A 315 1.53 -4.26 5.43
C ILE A 315 2.56 -4.24 4.29
N ALA A 316 3.85 -4.09 4.60
CA ALA A 316 4.89 -4.23 3.58
C ALA A 316 4.83 -5.61 2.92
N TRP A 317 4.62 -6.67 3.68
CA TRP A 317 4.44 -8.01 3.14
C TRP A 317 3.11 -8.21 2.40
N PHE A 318 1.99 -7.68 2.95
CA PHE A 318 0.64 -7.99 2.49
C PHE A 318 0.12 -7.05 1.37
N GLY A 319 0.59 -5.81 1.34
CA GLY A 319 0.13 -4.78 0.39
C GLY A 319 0.97 -3.51 0.51
N TYR A 320 2.24 -3.60 0.10
CA TYR A 320 3.21 -2.51 0.20
C TYR A 320 2.71 -1.20 -0.41
N LEU A 321 3.09 -0.07 0.18
CA LEU A 321 2.68 1.29 -0.18
C LEU A 321 1.17 1.52 -0.01
N GLN A 322 0.62 1.06 1.11
CA GLN A 322 -0.73 1.40 1.54
C GLN A 322 -0.86 2.91 1.74
N LEU A 323 -1.97 3.46 1.28
CA LEU A 323 -2.33 4.87 1.53
C LEU A 323 -2.78 5.06 2.99
N ALA A 324 -2.59 6.25 3.52
CA ALA A 324 -3.11 6.64 4.82
C ALA A 324 -4.65 6.48 4.88
N ASP A 325 -5.16 6.14 6.05
CA ASP A 325 -6.55 5.78 6.31
C ASP A 325 -7.58 6.84 5.86
N TYR A 326 -7.22 8.12 5.93
CA TYR A 326 -8.07 9.22 5.47
C TYR A 326 -8.12 9.36 3.94
N VAL A 327 -7.16 8.75 3.22
CA VAL A 327 -7.10 8.75 1.75
C VAL A 327 -7.80 7.54 1.18
N ALA A 328 -7.51 6.35 1.72
CA ALA A 328 -8.14 5.12 1.28
C ALA A 328 -8.26 4.11 2.42
N ALA A 329 -9.32 3.30 2.38
CA ALA A 329 -9.50 2.16 3.27
C ALA A 329 -9.51 0.86 2.47
N TYR A 330 -8.95 -0.18 3.09
CA TYR A 330 -8.79 -1.52 2.52
C TYR A 330 -9.39 -2.56 3.45
N PRO A 331 -10.74 -2.63 3.58
CA PRO A 331 -11.38 -3.64 4.40
C PRO A 331 -11.04 -5.03 3.89
N THR A 332 -10.68 -5.89 4.82
CA THR A 332 -10.37 -7.28 4.56
C THR A 332 -11.53 -8.14 5.02
N TYR A 333 -11.94 -9.10 4.19
CA TYR A 333 -12.97 -10.09 4.54
C TYR A 333 -12.33 -11.39 5.01
N ASN A 334 -12.76 -11.88 6.16
CA ASN A 334 -12.49 -13.23 6.64
C ASN A 334 -13.78 -14.05 6.61
N ASP A 335 -13.79 -15.14 5.83
CA ASP A 335 -14.91 -16.08 5.89
C ASP A 335 -14.95 -16.71 7.31
N PRO A 336 -16.03 -16.51 8.07
CA PRO A 336 -16.13 -17.03 9.43
C PRO A 336 -16.08 -18.56 9.52
N ALA A 337 -16.28 -19.26 8.41
CA ALA A 337 -16.21 -20.71 8.33
C ALA A 337 -14.77 -21.22 8.17
N LEU A 338 -13.80 -20.33 7.89
CA LEU A 338 -12.40 -20.70 7.71
C LEU A 338 -11.56 -20.35 8.94
N PRO A 339 -10.47 -21.08 9.19
CA PRO A 339 -9.51 -20.70 10.22
C PRO A 339 -8.95 -19.31 9.95
N VAL A 340 -8.82 -18.49 10.99
CA VAL A 340 -8.13 -17.21 10.88
C VAL A 340 -6.65 -17.46 10.63
N THR A 341 -6.17 -17.07 9.46
CA THR A 341 -4.77 -17.15 9.08
C THR A 341 -4.26 -15.77 8.70
N ALA A 342 -2.93 -15.59 8.64
CA ALA A 342 -2.36 -14.36 8.13
C ALA A 342 -2.67 -14.13 6.64
N GLN A 343 -3.02 -15.18 5.93
CA GLN A 343 -3.56 -15.14 4.57
C GLN A 343 -5.07 -15.24 4.67
N VAL A 344 -5.73 -14.13 4.53
CA VAL A 344 -7.18 -14.10 4.44
C VAL A 344 -7.61 -14.82 3.20
N THR A 345 -8.45 -15.81 3.36
CA THR A 345 -8.89 -16.61 2.25
C THR A 345 -10.41 -16.72 2.25
N MET A 346 -10.93 -16.62 1.06
CA MET A 346 -12.22 -17.17 0.68
C MET A 346 -11.95 -18.50 -0.02
N GLN A 347 -12.85 -19.44 0.07
CA GLN A 347 -12.70 -20.75 -0.55
C GLN A 347 -14.01 -21.20 -1.20
N LEU A 348 -13.95 -21.63 -2.45
CA LEU A 348 -15.07 -22.20 -3.20
C LEU A 348 -14.76 -23.62 -3.65
N ALA A 349 -15.75 -24.50 -3.62
CA ALA A 349 -15.77 -25.66 -4.48
C ALA A 349 -16.19 -25.28 -5.91
N ALA A 350 -15.96 -26.13 -6.90
CA ALA A 350 -16.25 -25.84 -8.31
C ALA A 350 -17.74 -25.52 -8.60
N ASN A 351 -18.64 -25.95 -7.71
CA ASN A 351 -20.09 -25.73 -7.82
C ASN A 351 -20.65 -24.80 -6.76
N GLU A 352 -19.80 -23.94 -6.16
CA GLU A 352 -20.20 -22.97 -5.15
C GLU A 352 -19.98 -21.54 -5.64
N SER A 353 -20.64 -20.60 -4.99
CA SER A 353 -20.51 -19.15 -5.18
C SER A 353 -20.63 -18.39 -3.86
N TYR A 354 -20.13 -17.17 -3.84
CA TYR A 354 -20.48 -16.16 -2.84
C TYR A 354 -21.38 -15.10 -3.45
N ILE A 355 -22.39 -14.68 -2.71
CA ILE A 355 -23.15 -13.46 -2.96
C ILE A 355 -22.72 -12.43 -1.95
N MET A 356 -22.23 -11.30 -2.44
CA MET A 356 -21.84 -10.15 -1.65
C MET A 356 -22.89 -9.05 -1.82
N THR A 357 -23.72 -8.83 -0.81
CA THR A 357 -24.84 -7.88 -0.85
C THR A 357 -24.48 -6.59 -0.15
N PHE A 358 -24.45 -5.52 -0.91
CA PHE A 358 -24.27 -4.15 -0.44
C PHE A 358 -25.61 -3.56 -0.01
N SER A 359 -25.62 -2.87 1.12
CA SER A 359 -26.84 -2.20 1.65
C SER A 359 -27.22 -0.94 0.84
N GLY A 360 -26.29 -0.39 0.10
CA GLY A 360 -26.38 0.79 -0.75
C GLY A 360 -25.02 1.10 -1.36
N LYS A 361 -24.91 2.18 -2.11
CA LYS A 361 -23.65 2.64 -2.68
C LYS A 361 -22.65 2.96 -1.57
N PRO A 362 -21.39 2.48 -1.64
CA PRO A 362 -20.34 2.91 -0.70
C PRO A 362 -20.17 4.44 -0.73
N PRO A 363 -20.27 5.13 0.44
CA PRO A 363 -20.20 6.59 0.50
C PRO A 363 -18.74 7.06 0.45
N VAL A 364 -18.14 7.06 -0.72
CA VAL A 364 -16.78 7.55 -1.00
C VAL A 364 -16.82 8.91 -1.70
N THR A 365 -15.78 9.73 -1.51
CA THR A 365 -15.61 11.00 -2.26
C THR A 365 -14.74 10.83 -3.49
N GLY A 366 -14.08 9.69 -3.64
CA GLY A 366 -13.32 9.29 -4.82
C GLY A 366 -14.03 8.20 -5.59
N PHE A 367 -13.54 6.97 -5.50
CA PHE A 367 -14.11 5.80 -6.15
C PHE A 367 -13.95 4.56 -5.28
N TRP A 368 -14.61 3.46 -5.65
CA TRP A 368 -14.39 2.17 -5.00
C TRP A 368 -14.24 1.03 -6.00
N SER A 369 -13.59 -0.04 -5.59
CA SER A 369 -13.51 -1.29 -6.35
C SER A 369 -13.40 -2.52 -5.45
N LEU A 370 -13.90 -3.64 -5.94
CA LEU A 370 -13.73 -4.99 -5.39
C LEU A 370 -12.93 -5.80 -6.41
N THR A 371 -11.72 -6.23 -6.03
CA THR A 371 -10.82 -7.01 -6.90
C THR A 371 -10.64 -8.40 -6.32
N ALA A 372 -10.64 -9.43 -7.17
CA ALA A 372 -10.34 -10.81 -6.79
C ALA A 372 -8.89 -11.19 -7.13
N TYR A 373 -8.23 -11.90 -6.22
CA TYR A 373 -6.88 -12.42 -6.38
C TYR A 373 -6.85 -13.91 -6.05
N ASP A 374 -6.07 -14.67 -6.79
CA ASP A 374 -5.85 -16.08 -6.52
C ASP A 374 -5.02 -16.34 -5.24
N SER A 375 -4.75 -17.61 -4.95
CA SER A 375 -3.97 -18.03 -3.77
C SER A 375 -2.53 -17.54 -3.76
N THR A 376 -2.02 -17.04 -4.89
CA THR A 376 -0.68 -16.45 -5.03
C THR A 376 -0.69 -14.92 -4.94
N ASN A 377 -1.86 -14.32 -4.72
CA ASN A 377 -2.12 -12.87 -4.66
C ASN A 377 -1.95 -12.13 -5.99
N TYR A 378 -2.09 -12.83 -7.11
CA TYR A 378 -2.19 -12.24 -8.45
C TYR A 378 -3.63 -12.21 -8.95
N LEU A 379 -3.88 -11.46 -10.02
CA LEU A 379 -5.21 -11.32 -10.60
C LEU A 379 -5.73 -12.68 -11.07
N VAL A 380 -7.00 -12.99 -10.77
CA VAL A 380 -7.64 -14.24 -11.19
C VAL A 380 -7.75 -14.30 -12.72
N PRO A 381 -7.09 -15.24 -13.40
CA PRO A 381 -7.21 -15.39 -14.85
C PRO A 381 -8.65 -15.70 -15.26
N ASN A 382 -9.17 -14.98 -16.25
CA ASN A 382 -10.50 -15.22 -16.80
C ASN A 382 -10.66 -14.65 -18.21
N ASP A 383 -11.50 -15.27 -19.05
CA ASP A 383 -11.72 -14.89 -20.46
C ASP A 383 -12.38 -13.52 -20.63
N LEU A 384 -12.99 -12.96 -19.58
CA LEU A 384 -13.61 -11.64 -19.61
C LEU A 384 -12.59 -10.51 -19.40
N ASN A 385 -11.36 -10.81 -19.01
CA ASN A 385 -10.39 -9.85 -18.51
C ASN A 385 -10.99 -8.94 -17.42
N ARG A 386 -11.89 -9.51 -16.61
CA ARG A 386 -12.60 -8.81 -15.55
C ARG A 386 -11.98 -9.15 -14.21
N TYR A 387 -11.20 -8.24 -13.68
CA TYR A 387 -10.46 -8.44 -12.42
C TYR A 387 -11.08 -7.69 -11.26
N ALA A 388 -11.89 -6.65 -11.54
CA ALA A 388 -12.57 -5.85 -10.54
C ALA A 388 -13.98 -5.45 -10.95
N LEU A 389 -14.80 -5.15 -9.95
CA LEU A 389 -16.10 -4.48 -10.08
C LEU A 389 -16.15 -3.30 -9.11
N GLY A 390 -16.80 -2.22 -9.49
CA GLY A 390 -16.91 -1.00 -8.69
C GLY A 390 -17.88 0.02 -9.28
N ASP A 391 -17.78 1.27 -8.82
CA ASP A 391 -18.65 2.36 -9.27
C ASP A 391 -18.51 2.70 -10.76
N ARG A 392 -17.38 2.35 -11.39
CA ARG A 392 -17.13 2.54 -12.83
C ARG A 392 -17.52 1.32 -13.67
N SER A 393 -18.08 0.28 -13.05
CA SER A 393 -18.61 -0.90 -13.72
C SER A 393 -20.09 -0.71 -14.04
N ASN A 394 -20.56 -1.41 -15.06
CA ASN A 394 -22.00 -1.42 -15.42
C ASN A 394 -22.81 -2.29 -14.46
N LEU A 395 -22.65 -2.08 -13.15
CA LEU A 395 -23.42 -2.80 -12.12
C LEU A 395 -24.91 -2.46 -12.23
N ILE A 396 -25.76 -3.45 -12.01
CA ILE A 396 -27.22 -3.33 -12.09
C ILE A 396 -27.91 -3.69 -10.76
N TYR A 397 -29.01 -3.03 -10.49
CA TYR A 397 -29.96 -3.43 -9.45
C TYR A 397 -30.71 -4.71 -9.86
N PRO A 398 -31.45 -5.35 -8.94
CA PRO A 398 -32.26 -6.54 -9.25
C PRO A 398 -33.32 -6.33 -10.34
N ASP A 399 -33.77 -5.09 -10.56
CA ASP A 399 -34.71 -4.73 -11.62
C ASP A 399 -34.03 -4.49 -12.98
N GLY A 400 -32.72 -4.62 -13.07
CA GLY A 400 -31.94 -4.44 -14.28
C GLY A 400 -31.49 -3.00 -14.56
N THR A 401 -31.84 -2.03 -13.73
CA THR A 401 -31.40 -0.64 -13.91
C THR A 401 -29.94 -0.48 -13.45
N LEU A 402 -29.19 0.41 -14.13
CA LEU A 402 -27.79 0.69 -13.76
C LEU A 402 -27.72 1.42 -12.42
N ILE A 403 -26.86 0.93 -11.51
CA ILE A 403 -26.69 1.49 -10.16
C ILE A 403 -26.22 2.95 -10.20
N TYR A 404 -25.30 3.24 -11.11
CA TYR A 404 -24.65 4.57 -11.21
C TYR A 404 -25.22 5.45 -12.34
N ALA A 405 -26.35 5.08 -12.95
CA ALA A 405 -27.05 5.97 -13.89
C ALA A 405 -27.75 7.14 -13.21
N ASP A 406 -28.20 6.96 -11.98
CA ASP A 406 -28.84 7.99 -11.16
C ASP A 406 -28.06 8.12 -9.83
N VAL A 407 -27.54 9.33 -9.57
CA VAL A 407 -26.76 9.63 -8.37
C VAL A 407 -27.60 9.51 -7.09
N ASP A 408 -28.88 9.84 -7.16
CA ASP A 408 -29.81 9.86 -6.01
C ASP A 408 -30.39 8.48 -5.72
N SER A 409 -30.25 7.51 -6.62
CA SER A 409 -30.67 6.13 -6.40
C SER A 409 -29.71 5.43 -5.42
N ASP A 410 -30.23 4.93 -4.30
CA ASP A 410 -29.46 4.23 -3.26
C ASP A 410 -30.22 3.00 -2.76
N GLY A 411 -30.21 1.94 -3.57
CA GLY A 411 -30.80 0.64 -3.24
C GLY A 411 -29.74 -0.43 -2.97
N ALA A 412 -30.17 -1.49 -2.30
CA ALA A 412 -29.33 -2.66 -2.12
C ALA A 412 -29.03 -3.36 -3.47
N PHE A 413 -27.81 -3.83 -3.64
CA PHE A 413 -27.38 -4.59 -4.82
C PHE A 413 -26.42 -5.70 -4.41
N SER A 414 -26.18 -6.65 -5.32
CA SER A 414 -25.32 -7.79 -5.02
C SER A 414 -24.28 -8.01 -6.12
N ILE A 415 -23.11 -8.48 -5.70
CA ILE A 415 -22.05 -8.99 -6.58
C ILE A 415 -21.97 -10.49 -6.37
N LEU A 416 -21.99 -11.24 -7.49
CA LEU A 416 -21.75 -12.67 -7.53
C LEU A 416 -20.25 -12.91 -7.68
N ILE A 417 -19.68 -13.77 -6.84
CA ILE A 417 -18.32 -14.27 -6.96
C ILE A 417 -18.40 -15.76 -7.19
N GLN A 418 -18.03 -16.23 -8.38
CA GLN A 418 -18.22 -17.59 -8.84
C GLN A 418 -17.08 -18.01 -9.76
N PRO A 419 -16.66 -19.31 -9.78
CA PRO A 419 -15.57 -19.78 -10.64
C PRO A 419 -15.69 -19.31 -12.09
N ALA A 420 -14.57 -18.91 -12.69
CA ALA A 420 -14.52 -18.31 -14.01
C ALA A 420 -15.03 -19.24 -15.13
N ASP A 421 -14.95 -20.56 -14.93
CA ASP A 421 -15.47 -21.60 -15.82
C ASP A 421 -16.97 -21.92 -15.62
N VAL A 422 -17.64 -21.26 -14.67
CA VAL A 422 -19.06 -21.42 -14.38
C VAL A 422 -19.80 -20.11 -14.68
N ALA A 423 -20.13 -19.90 -15.95
CA ALA A 423 -20.83 -18.68 -16.37
C ALA A 423 -22.23 -18.61 -15.74
N PRO A 424 -22.62 -17.50 -15.08
CA PRO A 424 -23.94 -17.36 -14.50
C PRO A 424 -25.01 -17.04 -15.57
N SER A 425 -26.28 -17.11 -15.18
CA SER A 425 -27.39 -16.60 -15.97
C SER A 425 -27.23 -15.12 -16.32
N SER A 426 -27.86 -14.69 -17.43
CA SER A 426 -27.63 -13.37 -18.05
C SER A 426 -27.90 -12.17 -17.13
N ASN A 427 -28.82 -12.29 -16.17
CA ASN A 427 -29.12 -11.25 -15.19
C ASN A 427 -28.00 -11.01 -14.17
N TRP A 428 -26.99 -11.89 -14.08
CA TRP A 428 -25.83 -11.72 -13.22
C TRP A 428 -24.58 -11.25 -13.97
N THR A 429 -24.59 -11.26 -15.31
CA THR A 429 -23.38 -11.00 -16.10
C THR A 429 -22.68 -9.70 -15.72
N ASN A 430 -23.43 -8.62 -15.46
CA ASN A 430 -22.87 -7.32 -15.10
C ASN A 430 -22.27 -7.30 -13.66
N ASN A 431 -22.86 -8.09 -12.78
CA ASN A 431 -22.51 -8.14 -11.35
C ASN A 431 -21.65 -9.37 -11.01
N TRP A 432 -21.10 -10.08 -11.99
CA TRP A 432 -20.27 -11.25 -11.76
C TRP A 432 -18.78 -10.90 -11.75
N LEU A 433 -18.11 -11.15 -10.62
CA LEU A 433 -16.66 -11.13 -10.47
C LEU A 433 -16.13 -12.56 -10.50
N PRO A 434 -15.33 -12.95 -11.52
CA PRO A 434 -14.79 -14.31 -11.62
C PRO A 434 -13.85 -14.65 -10.46
N ALA A 435 -14.05 -15.85 -9.87
CA ALA A 435 -13.14 -16.54 -8.95
C ALA A 435 -12.27 -17.55 -9.71
N PRO A 436 -11.24 -18.17 -9.09
CA PRO A 436 -10.38 -19.14 -9.76
C PRO A 436 -11.16 -20.26 -10.44
N VAL A 437 -10.69 -20.70 -11.62
CA VAL A 437 -11.23 -21.82 -12.38
C VAL A 437 -11.29 -23.08 -11.52
N GLY A 438 -12.45 -23.72 -11.50
CA GLY A 438 -12.68 -24.90 -10.66
C GLY A 438 -12.79 -24.63 -9.16
N GLY A 439 -12.80 -23.37 -8.73
CA GLY A 439 -12.81 -22.96 -7.33
C GLY A 439 -11.42 -22.92 -6.71
N GLY A 440 -11.33 -23.16 -5.39
CA GLY A 440 -10.09 -23.10 -4.63
C GLY A 440 -10.04 -21.90 -3.68
N GLU A 441 -8.85 -21.63 -3.16
CA GLU A 441 -8.57 -20.51 -2.29
C GLU A 441 -8.32 -19.24 -3.10
N PHE A 442 -8.88 -18.12 -2.63
CA PHE A 442 -8.68 -16.79 -3.23
C PHE A 442 -8.92 -15.70 -2.20
N THR A 443 -8.61 -14.47 -2.55
CA THR A 443 -8.91 -13.31 -1.70
C THR A 443 -9.66 -12.26 -2.50
N VAL A 444 -10.41 -11.41 -1.80
CA VAL A 444 -10.97 -10.19 -2.36
C VAL A 444 -10.43 -8.99 -1.61
N ASN A 445 -10.16 -7.94 -2.35
CA ASN A 445 -9.74 -6.66 -1.77
C ASN A 445 -10.78 -5.60 -2.13
N LEU A 446 -11.49 -5.12 -1.11
CA LEU A 446 -12.38 -3.99 -1.23
C LEU A 446 -11.55 -2.72 -1.00
N ARG A 447 -11.60 -1.80 -1.94
CA ARG A 447 -10.87 -0.53 -1.91
C ARG A 447 -11.83 0.63 -1.94
N TRP A 448 -11.69 1.52 -0.98
CA TRP A 448 -12.47 2.77 -0.90
C TRP A 448 -11.52 3.95 -0.89
N TYR A 449 -11.58 4.77 -1.94
CA TYR A 449 -10.77 5.96 -2.09
C TYR A 449 -11.61 7.20 -1.77
N GLY A 450 -11.07 8.10 -0.95
CA GLY A 450 -11.83 9.22 -0.40
C GLY A 450 -12.79 8.76 0.70
N VAL A 451 -12.23 8.26 1.79
CA VAL A 451 -12.97 7.68 2.92
C VAL A 451 -13.83 8.74 3.62
N THR A 452 -15.14 8.49 3.70
CA THR A 452 -16.05 9.34 4.47
C THR A 452 -16.17 8.85 5.92
N PRO A 453 -16.63 9.70 6.85
CA PRO A 453 -16.87 9.29 8.23
C PRO A 453 -17.81 8.09 8.37
N ALA A 454 -18.77 7.91 7.45
CA ALA A 454 -19.68 6.78 7.48
C ALA A 454 -18.96 5.43 7.33
N LEU A 455 -17.88 5.39 6.55
CA LEU A 455 -17.06 4.19 6.36
C LEU A 455 -16.15 3.92 7.56
N SER A 456 -15.57 4.97 8.15
CA SER A 456 -14.60 4.84 9.24
C SER A 456 -15.24 4.66 10.62
N ASN A 457 -16.47 5.15 10.85
CA ASN A 457 -17.17 5.05 12.13
C ASN A 457 -18.16 3.88 12.21
N GLY A 458 -18.29 3.07 11.14
CA GLY A 458 -19.15 1.89 11.08
C GLY A 458 -20.65 2.19 10.88
N SER A 459 -21.04 3.42 10.54
CA SER A 459 -22.45 3.72 10.24
C SER A 459 -22.90 3.23 8.87
N TYR A 460 -21.98 3.04 7.93
CA TYR A 460 -22.24 2.30 6.70
C TYR A 460 -22.21 0.80 6.99
N VAL A 461 -23.25 0.08 6.57
CA VAL A 461 -23.32 -1.38 6.73
C VAL A 461 -22.47 -2.04 5.66
N TYR A 462 -21.40 -2.69 6.09
CA TYR A 462 -20.48 -3.43 5.19
C TYR A 462 -21.21 -4.60 4.52
N PRO A 463 -20.82 -4.97 3.30
CA PRO A 463 -21.50 -5.99 2.53
C PRO A 463 -21.67 -7.30 3.31
N ILE A 464 -22.87 -7.89 3.23
CA ILE A 464 -23.11 -9.22 3.77
C ILE A 464 -22.68 -10.25 2.74
N VAL A 465 -21.83 -11.18 3.15
CA VAL A 465 -21.31 -12.24 2.28
C VAL A 465 -21.95 -13.56 2.66
N THR A 466 -22.59 -14.22 1.69
CA THR A 466 -23.23 -15.53 1.87
C THR A 466 -22.70 -16.53 0.87
N LYS A 467 -22.41 -17.76 1.32
CA LYS A 467 -21.97 -18.86 0.48
C LYS A 467 -23.14 -19.72 0.07
N GLN A 468 -23.21 -20.11 -1.19
CA GLN A 468 -24.29 -20.96 -1.74
C GLN A 468 -23.80 -21.78 -2.92
N GLY A 469 -24.70 -22.57 -3.54
CA GLY A 469 -24.43 -23.24 -4.82
C GLY A 469 -24.30 -22.25 -5.97
N SER A 470 -23.59 -22.65 -7.03
CA SER A 470 -23.43 -21.85 -8.25
C SER A 470 -24.76 -21.47 -8.88
N ILE A 471 -24.80 -20.28 -9.46
CA ILE A 471 -25.94 -19.73 -10.23
C ILE A 471 -25.65 -19.98 -11.73
N TYR A 472 -26.64 -20.56 -12.44
CA TYR A 472 -26.56 -20.90 -13.86
C TYR A 472 -27.56 -20.09 -14.68
#